data_18ddf61225c1e6d04b89916ed8cd2df5
#
_entry.id   18ddf61225c1e6d04b89916ed8cd2df5
#
_cell.length_a   1.000
_cell.length_b   1.000
_cell.length_c   1.000
_cell.angle_alpha   90.00
_cell.angle_beta   90.00
_cell.angle_gamma   90.00
#
_symmetry.space_group_name_H-M   'P 1'
#
loop_
_entity.id
_entity.type
_entity.pdbx_description
1 polymer ?
#
loop_
_entity_poly.entity_id
_entity_poly.type
_entity_poly.pdbx_seq_one_letter_code
_entity_poly.pdbx_strand_id
1 'polypeptide(L)'
;MGKITRAGVVVLSICASALLVRAQVQQSSSDSSAVIRATTRLVQVDVVVTDSSGHPAKDRLSEKDFTILEDGKPQKVSYFSFQQFEGQERRPLPQPPQLPPHVATNRPEYKRSAGPPIILLLDGINTPVENQMVVRQQMLKFLADHFDPHMRIAVFLLGNELTVLQDFTSDPALLTSAMQKYRSQSSAAGRLAGTDVQLQAPSFDGPNLPPQAPAQSGAGSGLDSNGRSLMNIGYALARFEKESNANTMEMRVAHTADALAAIARHLAGFPGRKVVIWFSASFPLNLSVVDPQDFDVYRSYADRIRTMTNLLSDAQVAIYPVDARGLTGNVISDPSETGRDANGRMQMTVDAHMNANSKEIFERFNKEESLTKVAEETGGRVFLNTNDFDRAIVESVRDSSTFYEVGYYPSHKQWDGKFHTIKVKVAGDGLVVRHRRGYYAIDPESWRHSGAAEMKAALEKVSIASTGVLFYARAMPPSGNADVKVEFLVDPHTITFETRTENQRYCNLEFQVQAFTPEGKLVKAEVQQAEAPLKPETFDRIQKSGLPMPVSIKLAPGEYMLHLGVRDNRTGQFGTSELSLAIGEVPPH
;
A
#
# COMPACT_ATOMS: atom_id res chain seq x y z
N MET A 1 -36.24 -76.92 -4.15
CA MET A 1 -34.87 -76.83 -4.60
C MET A 1 -34.67 -75.50 -5.28
N GLY A 2 -33.85 -74.70 -4.72
CA GLY A 2 -33.03 -73.70 -5.26
C GLY A 2 -33.15 -72.34 -4.54
N LYS A 3 -32.31 -72.12 -3.54
CA LYS A 3 -32.09 -70.82 -2.89
C LYS A 3 -31.31 -69.88 -3.84
N ILE A 4 -31.90 -68.78 -4.31
CA ILE A 4 -31.22 -67.64 -4.97
C ILE A 4 -32.09 -66.42 -4.57
N THR A 5 -31.67 -65.54 -3.93
CA THR A 5 -30.69 -64.61 -3.56
C THR A 5 -31.38 -63.32 -3.02
N ARG A 6 -31.25 -63.12 -1.73
CA ARG A 6 -31.65 -61.86 -1.06
C ARG A 6 -30.57 -60.79 -1.10
N ALA A 7 -29.53 -60.95 -1.91
CA ALA A 7 -28.38 -60.05 -1.94
C ALA A 7 -28.48 -58.93 -3.02
N GLY A 8 -29.42 -59.04 -3.97
CA GLY A 8 -29.53 -58.09 -5.10
C GLY A 8 -30.38 -56.86 -4.84
N VAL A 9 -31.24 -56.87 -3.83
CA VAL A 9 -32.19 -55.76 -3.57
C VAL A 9 -31.59 -54.67 -2.65
N VAL A 10 -30.59 -55.01 -1.83
CA VAL A 10 -29.98 -54.04 -0.91
C VAL A 10 -29.02 -53.06 -1.61
N VAL A 11 -28.37 -53.51 -2.69
CA VAL A 11 -27.42 -52.63 -3.44
C VAL A 11 -28.15 -51.60 -4.32
N LEU A 12 -29.37 -51.91 -4.80
CA LEU A 12 -30.14 -50.93 -5.61
C LEU A 12 -30.77 -49.82 -4.75
N SER A 13 -31.08 -50.08 -3.48
CA SER A 13 -31.62 -49.07 -2.56
C SER A 13 -30.60 -48.03 -2.10
N ILE A 14 -29.31 -48.41 -2.04
CA ILE A 14 -28.23 -47.48 -1.62
C ILE A 14 -27.86 -46.55 -2.76
N CYS A 15 -27.91 -46.97 -4.01
CA CYS A 15 -27.67 -46.11 -5.17
C CYS A 15 -28.81 -45.12 -5.45
N ALA A 16 -30.07 -45.48 -5.14
CA ALA A 16 -31.21 -44.59 -5.31
C ALA A 16 -31.24 -43.45 -4.25
N SER A 17 -30.77 -43.70 -3.04
CA SER A 17 -30.65 -42.68 -1.99
C SER A 17 -29.50 -41.71 -2.23
N ALA A 18 -28.41 -42.12 -2.87
CA ALA A 18 -27.29 -41.23 -3.23
C ALA A 18 -27.63 -40.28 -4.40
N LEU A 19 -28.54 -40.68 -5.30
CA LEU A 19 -29.04 -39.86 -6.40
C LEU A 19 -30.11 -38.84 -5.95
N LEU A 20 -30.90 -39.15 -4.92
CA LEU A 20 -31.88 -38.24 -4.35
C LEU A 20 -31.24 -37.10 -3.52
N VAL A 21 -30.09 -37.36 -2.86
CA VAL A 21 -29.35 -36.30 -2.13
C VAL A 21 -28.64 -35.32 -3.08
N ARG A 22 -28.27 -35.77 -4.29
CA ARG A 22 -27.71 -34.84 -5.31
C ARG A 22 -28.75 -33.97 -6.04
N ALA A 23 -30.00 -34.39 -6.06
CA ALA A 23 -31.09 -33.62 -6.68
C ALA A 23 -31.65 -32.54 -5.73
N GLN A 24 -31.43 -32.61 -4.43
CA GLN A 24 -31.91 -31.64 -3.45
C GLN A 24 -30.94 -30.45 -3.19
N VAL A 25 -29.70 -30.51 -3.68
CA VAL A 25 -28.73 -29.42 -3.54
C VAL A 25 -28.86 -28.37 -4.67
N GLN A 26 -29.71 -28.63 -5.67
CA GLN A 26 -29.81 -27.77 -6.87
C GLN A 26 -31.13 -27.00 -6.98
N GLN A 27 -31.90 -26.90 -5.89
CA GLN A 27 -33.15 -26.11 -5.87
C GLN A 27 -33.32 -25.32 -4.56
N SER A 28 -32.33 -24.45 -4.25
CA SER A 28 -32.57 -23.28 -3.40
C SER A 28 -32.18 -22.03 -4.18
N SER A 29 -32.96 -21.81 -5.25
CA SER A 29 -32.95 -20.56 -5.97
C SER A 29 -33.93 -19.59 -5.31
N SER A 30 -33.42 -18.39 -5.05
CA SER A 30 -34.15 -17.12 -5.05
C SER A 30 -35.34 -16.99 -4.08
N ASP A 31 -35.04 -16.97 -2.77
CA ASP A 31 -35.69 -15.99 -1.92
C ASP A 31 -34.76 -14.77 -1.85
N SER A 32 -34.98 -13.85 -2.79
CA SER A 32 -34.42 -12.50 -2.70
C SER A 32 -35.23 -11.75 -1.63
N SER A 33 -35.08 -12.16 -0.36
CA SER A 33 -35.39 -11.25 0.73
C SER A 33 -34.48 -10.04 0.53
N ALA A 34 -35.11 -8.89 0.26
CA ALA A 34 -34.41 -7.62 0.15
C ALA A 34 -33.64 -7.39 1.44
N VAL A 35 -32.37 -7.79 1.44
CA VAL A 35 -31.42 -7.45 2.50
C VAL A 35 -31.24 -5.95 2.39
N ILE A 36 -31.89 -5.20 3.28
CA ILE A 36 -31.61 -3.77 3.44
C ILE A 36 -30.17 -3.69 3.95
N ARG A 37 -29.23 -3.57 3.02
CA ARG A 37 -27.82 -3.35 3.30
C ARG A 37 -27.63 -1.89 3.68
N ALA A 38 -27.89 -1.55 4.92
CA ALA A 38 -27.43 -0.29 5.50
C ALA A 38 -25.99 -0.50 5.96
N THR A 39 -25.02 -0.53 5.03
CA THR A 39 -23.59 -0.46 5.35
C THR A 39 -23.27 0.99 5.69
N THR A 40 -23.56 1.37 6.91
CA THR A 40 -23.15 2.68 7.43
C THR A 40 -21.74 2.51 7.96
N ARG A 41 -20.75 2.95 7.19
CA ARG A 41 -19.32 2.89 7.57
C ARG A 41 -18.99 4.17 8.35
N LEU A 42 -18.39 4.01 9.54
CA LEU A 42 -17.84 5.13 10.29
C LEU A 42 -16.62 5.68 9.51
N VAL A 43 -16.65 6.97 9.19
CA VAL A 43 -15.49 7.69 8.65
C VAL A 43 -14.71 8.25 9.83
N GLN A 44 -13.54 7.68 10.08
CA GLN A 44 -12.64 8.11 11.15
C GLN A 44 -11.60 9.06 10.59
N VAL A 45 -11.34 10.16 11.30
CA VAL A 45 -10.41 11.22 10.91
C VAL A 45 -9.47 11.51 12.06
N ASP A 46 -8.18 11.36 11.85
CA ASP A 46 -7.15 11.77 12.79
C ASP A 46 -6.88 13.26 12.61
N VAL A 47 -7.01 14.02 13.68
CA VAL A 47 -6.86 15.47 13.68
C VAL A 47 -5.71 15.89 14.58
N VAL A 48 -4.66 16.43 13.97
CA VAL A 48 -3.53 17.02 14.70
C VAL A 48 -3.81 18.51 14.90
N VAL A 49 -3.78 18.95 16.14
CA VAL A 49 -4.02 20.35 16.51
C VAL A 49 -2.78 20.90 17.22
N THR A 50 -2.18 21.93 16.60
CA THR A 50 -0.96 22.56 17.11
C THR A 50 -1.13 24.07 17.19
N ASP A 51 -0.24 24.73 17.93
CA ASP A 51 -0.06 26.17 17.87
C ASP A 51 0.70 26.57 16.58
N SER A 52 0.91 27.86 16.39
CA SER A 52 1.68 28.40 15.24
C SER A 52 3.15 27.97 15.22
N SER A 53 3.70 27.54 16.37
CA SER A 53 5.07 27.03 16.52
C SER A 53 5.16 25.52 16.30
N GLY A 54 4.02 24.87 16.05
CA GLY A 54 3.93 23.43 15.79
C GLY A 54 3.94 22.57 17.06
N HIS A 55 3.78 23.15 18.26
CA HIS A 55 3.59 22.38 19.49
C HIS A 55 2.11 21.97 19.64
N PRO A 56 1.81 20.83 20.30
CA PRO A 56 0.44 20.46 20.62
C PRO A 56 -0.30 21.59 21.33
N ALA A 57 -1.60 21.72 21.10
CA ALA A 57 -2.44 22.70 21.76
C ALA A 57 -2.29 22.57 23.30
N LYS A 58 -2.12 23.71 23.99
CA LYS A 58 -1.87 23.74 25.46
C LYS A 58 -3.02 23.14 26.24
N ASP A 59 -4.26 23.41 25.83
CA ASP A 59 -5.46 22.91 26.47
C ASP A 59 -6.00 21.70 25.73
N ARG A 60 -6.43 20.69 26.49
CA ARG A 60 -7.09 19.52 25.92
C ARG A 60 -8.48 19.91 25.44
N LEU A 61 -8.69 19.76 24.13
CA LEU A 61 -9.97 20.03 23.49
C LEU A 61 -10.98 18.90 23.75
N SER A 62 -12.25 19.26 23.76
CA SER A 62 -13.39 18.36 23.90
C SER A 62 -14.11 18.15 22.56
N GLU A 63 -15.01 17.15 22.49
CA GLU A 63 -15.82 16.89 21.30
C GLU A 63 -16.54 18.15 20.78
N LYS A 64 -17.02 19.01 21.70
CA LYS A 64 -17.80 20.23 21.37
C LYS A 64 -16.98 21.29 20.63
N ASP A 65 -15.65 21.23 20.76
CA ASP A 65 -14.73 22.16 20.10
C ASP A 65 -14.51 21.81 18.63
N PHE A 66 -14.98 20.63 18.17
CA PHE A 66 -14.79 20.16 16.80
C PHE A 66 -16.08 20.28 15.98
N THR A 67 -15.95 20.83 14.78
CA THR A 67 -17.00 20.84 13.75
C THR A 67 -16.50 20.14 12.51
N ILE A 68 -17.14 19.06 12.11
CA ILE A 68 -16.81 18.30 10.90
C ILE A 68 -17.76 18.70 9.79
N LEU A 69 -17.20 19.00 8.63
CA LEU A 69 -17.96 19.26 7.40
C LEU A 69 -17.53 18.24 6.34
N GLU A 70 -18.52 17.61 5.70
CA GLU A 70 -18.30 16.78 4.52
C GLU A 70 -18.99 17.45 3.33
N ASP A 71 -18.23 17.73 2.27
CA ASP A 71 -18.69 18.52 1.11
C ASP A 71 -19.41 19.82 1.51
N GLY A 72 -18.90 20.46 2.56
CA GLY A 72 -19.47 21.69 3.13
C GLY A 72 -20.67 21.49 4.05
N LYS A 73 -21.20 20.28 4.20
CA LYS A 73 -22.36 19.98 5.06
C LYS A 73 -21.91 19.49 6.44
N PRO A 74 -22.48 20.04 7.54
CA PRO A 74 -22.13 19.61 8.90
C PRO A 74 -22.47 18.15 9.13
N GLN A 75 -21.55 17.42 9.77
CA GLN A 75 -21.74 16.02 10.18
C GLN A 75 -21.75 15.93 11.70
N LYS A 76 -22.55 15.01 12.24
CA LYS A 76 -22.60 14.75 13.67
C LYS A 76 -21.42 13.89 14.09
N VAL A 77 -20.61 14.36 15.05
CA VAL A 77 -19.58 13.55 15.68
C VAL A 77 -20.24 12.36 16.39
N SER A 78 -19.80 11.16 16.10
CA SER A 78 -20.32 9.91 16.67
C SER A 78 -19.26 9.14 17.44
N TYR A 79 -17.99 9.51 17.26
CA TYR A 79 -16.84 8.98 17.99
C TYR A 79 -15.85 10.11 18.23
N PHE A 80 -15.30 10.18 19.44
CA PHE A 80 -14.27 11.14 19.83
C PHE A 80 -13.29 10.49 20.80
N SER A 81 -12.00 10.61 20.53
CA SER A 81 -10.93 10.14 21.42
C SER A 81 -9.74 11.08 21.34
N PHE A 82 -9.05 11.26 22.46
CA PHE A 82 -7.77 11.97 22.51
C PHE A 82 -6.65 10.98 22.76
N GLN A 83 -5.66 11.00 21.89
CA GLN A 83 -4.49 10.13 21.96
C GLN A 83 -3.25 10.96 22.29
N GLN A 84 -2.50 10.53 23.30
CA GLN A 84 -1.23 11.12 23.68
C GLN A 84 -0.27 10.02 24.10
N PHE A 85 0.84 9.92 23.36
CA PHE A 85 1.90 8.94 23.62
C PHE A 85 3.10 9.54 24.36
N GLU A 86 3.19 10.87 24.47
CA GLU A 86 4.21 11.55 25.26
C GLU A 86 3.92 11.41 26.75
N GLY A 87 4.95 11.08 27.54
CA GLY A 87 4.86 11.07 29.01
C GLY A 87 4.35 9.78 29.63
N GLN A 88 4.09 8.72 28.88
CA GLN A 88 3.85 7.42 29.49
C GLN A 88 5.13 6.92 30.17
N GLU A 89 5.00 6.54 31.46
CA GLU A 89 6.12 6.06 32.27
C GLU A 89 6.96 5.04 31.51
N ARG A 90 8.29 5.22 31.54
CA ARG A 90 9.32 4.40 30.91
C ARG A 90 9.37 2.99 31.52
N ARG A 91 8.31 2.20 31.35
CA ARG A 91 8.38 0.79 31.72
C ARG A 91 9.13 0.05 30.63
N PRO A 92 10.17 -0.75 30.99
CA PRO A 92 10.78 -1.65 30.04
C PRO A 92 9.68 -2.50 29.40
N LEU A 93 9.64 -2.52 28.08
CA LEU A 93 8.68 -3.37 27.38
C LEU A 93 8.99 -4.82 27.68
N PRO A 94 8.00 -5.64 28.03
CA PRO A 94 8.20 -7.06 28.12
C PRO A 94 8.71 -7.56 26.77
N GLN A 95 9.73 -8.40 26.78
CA GLN A 95 10.19 -9.05 25.55
C GLN A 95 9.00 -9.76 24.91
N PRO A 96 8.83 -9.65 23.58
CA PRO A 96 7.76 -10.37 22.92
C PRO A 96 7.87 -11.85 23.24
N PRO A 97 6.77 -12.51 23.64
CA PRO A 97 6.81 -13.93 23.93
C PRO A 97 7.28 -14.71 22.71
N GLN A 98 8.23 -15.62 22.90
CA GLN A 98 8.63 -16.50 21.82
C GLN A 98 7.44 -17.38 21.43
N LEU A 99 7.12 -17.42 20.15
CA LEU A 99 6.08 -18.32 19.65
C LEU A 99 6.52 -19.77 19.84
N PRO A 100 5.59 -20.68 20.19
CA PRO A 100 5.88 -22.10 20.20
C PRO A 100 6.37 -22.58 18.83
N PRO A 101 7.11 -23.70 18.75
CA PRO A 101 7.50 -24.29 17.47
C PRO A 101 6.28 -24.51 16.56
N HIS A 102 6.45 -24.31 15.26
CA HIS A 102 5.42 -24.46 14.24
C HIS A 102 4.18 -23.57 14.42
N VAL A 103 4.31 -22.45 15.12
CA VAL A 103 3.29 -21.42 15.25
C VAL A 103 3.75 -20.15 14.56
N ALA A 104 2.89 -19.59 13.72
CA ALA A 104 3.07 -18.29 13.08
C ALA A 104 1.90 -17.35 13.43
N THR A 105 2.14 -16.06 13.35
CA THR A 105 1.10 -15.04 13.51
C THR A 105 1.49 -13.77 12.78
N ASN A 106 0.49 -13.03 12.32
CA ASN A 106 0.66 -11.68 11.79
C ASN A 106 0.26 -10.58 12.82
N ARG A 107 0.01 -10.94 14.07
CA ARG A 107 -0.46 -9.99 15.09
C ARG A 107 0.66 -9.04 15.52
N PRO A 108 0.39 -7.70 15.52
CA PRO A 108 1.38 -6.69 15.88
C PRO A 108 1.83 -6.73 17.34
N GLU A 109 1.03 -7.32 18.23
CA GLU A 109 1.33 -7.40 19.67
C GLU A 109 2.63 -8.13 19.97
N TYR A 110 3.06 -9.05 19.09
CA TYR A 110 4.35 -9.72 19.21
C TYR A 110 5.54 -8.85 18.81
N LYS A 111 5.25 -7.66 18.25
CA LYS A 111 6.23 -6.68 17.81
C LYS A 111 6.13 -5.37 18.61
N ARG A 112 5.52 -5.38 19.82
CA ARG A 112 5.20 -4.16 20.58
C ARG A 112 6.42 -3.40 21.07
N SER A 113 6.36 -2.09 20.86
CA SER A 113 7.07 -1.03 21.59
C SER A 113 6.08 0.07 21.98
N ALA A 114 6.45 0.99 22.88
CA ALA A 114 5.51 1.92 23.50
C ALA A 114 5.03 3.09 22.59
N GLY A 115 5.67 3.32 21.44
CA GLY A 115 5.38 4.45 20.55
C GLY A 115 4.55 4.11 19.31
N PRO A 116 4.06 5.13 18.59
CA PRO A 116 3.42 4.94 17.31
C PRO A 116 4.38 4.29 16.30
N PRO A 117 3.92 3.40 15.42
CA PRO A 117 4.77 2.79 14.41
C PRO A 117 5.16 3.82 13.34
N ILE A 118 6.46 3.90 13.05
CA ILE A 118 7.07 4.82 12.09
C ILE A 118 7.81 3.99 11.06
N ILE A 119 7.49 4.18 9.79
CA ILE A 119 8.25 3.60 8.67
C ILE A 119 9.07 4.71 8.03
N LEU A 120 10.39 4.50 7.92
CA LEU A 120 11.27 5.27 7.06
C LEU A 120 11.31 4.57 5.70
N LEU A 121 10.64 5.14 4.69
CA LEU A 121 10.56 4.57 3.36
C LEU A 121 11.59 5.25 2.44
N LEU A 122 12.60 4.48 2.02
CA LEU A 122 13.60 4.89 1.06
C LEU A 122 13.09 4.59 -0.36
N ASP A 123 12.91 5.61 -1.16
CA ASP A 123 12.43 5.45 -2.52
C ASP A 123 13.59 5.35 -3.52
N GLY A 124 13.95 4.15 -3.90
CA GLY A 124 14.99 3.88 -4.90
C GLY A 124 14.48 3.92 -6.35
N ILE A 125 13.15 3.92 -6.57
CA ILE A 125 12.55 4.01 -7.91
C ILE A 125 12.49 5.45 -8.40
N ASN A 126 12.05 6.36 -7.51
CA ASN A 126 11.77 7.75 -7.86
C ASN A 126 12.87 8.72 -7.42
N THR A 127 13.99 8.19 -6.89
CA THR A 127 15.09 8.99 -6.36
C THR A 127 16.39 8.63 -7.05
N PRO A 128 17.11 9.60 -7.66
CA PRO A 128 18.44 9.40 -8.21
C PRO A 128 19.44 8.83 -7.18
N VAL A 129 20.44 8.06 -7.65
CA VAL A 129 21.38 7.35 -6.76
C VAL A 129 22.16 8.30 -5.86
N GLU A 130 22.56 9.45 -6.37
CA GLU A 130 23.25 10.50 -5.62
C GLU A 130 22.40 11.04 -4.46
N ASN A 131 21.12 11.27 -4.69
CA ASN A 131 20.19 11.69 -3.64
C ASN A 131 19.90 10.58 -2.63
N GLN A 132 19.84 9.32 -3.05
CA GLN A 132 19.72 8.17 -2.14
C GLN A 132 20.90 8.11 -1.16
N MET A 133 22.11 8.44 -1.61
CA MET A 133 23.30 8.50 -0.75
C MET A 133 23.17 9.62 0.30
N VAL A 134 22.69 10.79 -0.09
CA VAL A 134 22.44 11.91 0.83
C VAL A 134 21.40 11.52 1.88
N VAL A 135 20.27 10.95 1.48
CA VAL A 135 19.23 10.46 2.40
C VAL A 135 19.81 9.47 3.41
N ARG A 136 20.62 8.51 2.94
CA ARG A 136 21.28 7.55 3.82
C ARG A 136 22.18 8.21 4.87
N GLN A 137 22.98 9.19 4.47
CA GLN A 137 23.87 9.92 5.39
C GLN A 137 23.05 10.70 6.44
N GLN A 138 22.00 11.38 6.04
CA GLN A 138 21.13 12.14 6.94
C GLN A 138 20.38 11.22 7.92
N MET A 139 19.94 10.04 7.47
CA MET A 139 19.35 9.05 8.37
C MET A 139 20.35 8.52 9.41
N LEU A 140 21.58 8.23 9.01
CA LEU A 140 22.63 7.82 9.96
C LEU A 140 22.90 8.91 11.00
N LYS A 141 22.89 10.19 10.57
CA LYS A 141 23.02 11.33 11.46
C LYS A 141 21.83 11.44 12.44
N PHE A 142 20.60 11.33 11.94
CA PHE A 142 19.40 11.31 12.79
C PHE A 142 19.48 10.22 13.86
N LEU A 143 19.89 8.99 13.49
CA LEU A 143 20.01 7.88 14.43
C LEU A 143 21.08 8.11 15.50
N ALA A 144 22.15 8.86 15.17
CA ALA A 144 23.22 9.20 16.11
C ALA A 144 22.83 10.34 17.07
N ASP A 145 22.16 11.38 16.58
CA ASP A 145 22.00 12.65 17.26
C ASP A 145 20.59 12.84 17.89
N HIS A 146 19.54 12.25 17.29
CA HIS A 146 18.14 12.59 17.61
C HIS A 146 17.24 11.36 17.83
N PHE A 147 17.78 10.15 17.83
CA PHE A 147 16.99 8.95 18.07
C PHE A 147 16.50 8.88 19.52
N ASP A 148 15.17 8.78 19.70
CA ASP A 148 14.56 8.50 20.99
C ASP A 148 14.26 6.99 21.13
N PRO A 149 14.73 6.31 22.19
CA PRO A 149 14.45 4.89 22.45
C PRO A 149 12.96 4.52 22.57
N HIS A 150 12.08 5.52 22.69
CA HIS A 150 10.63 5.31 22.68
C HIS A 150 10.06 5.25 21.24
N MET A 151 10.83 5.66 20.25
CA MET A 151 10.44 5.54 18.85
C MET A 151 10.45 4.08 18.40
N ARG A 152 9.45 3.70 17.65
CA ARG A 152 9.34 2.40 17.01
C ARG A 152 9.49 2.56 15.52
N ILE A 153 10.70 2.32 15.02
CA ILE A 153 11.08 2.59 13.64
C ILE A 153 11.31 1.29 12.88
N ALA A 154 10.76 1.22 11.67
CA ALA A 154 11.13 0.27 10.64
C ALA A 154 11.73 1.00 9.45
N VAL A 155 12.64 0.33 8.70
CA VAL A 155 13.25 0.87 7.49
C VAL A 155 12.87 0.00 6.31
N PHE A 156 12.17 0.59 5.36
CA PHE A 156 11.73 -0.07 4.14
C PHE A 156 12.39 0.56 2.92
N LEU A 157 12.63 -0.23 1.90
CA LEU A 157 13.17 0.19 0.61
C LEU A 157 12.16 -0.11 -0.49
N LEU A 158 11.78 0.92 -1.21
CA LEU A 158 11.05 0.82 -2.46
C LEU A 158 12.05 0.73 -3.62
N GLY A 159 12.35 -0.49 -4.05
CA GLY A 159 13.13 -0.82 -5.23
C GLY A 159 12.24 -1.42 -6.30
N ASN A 160 12.72 -2.37 -7.07
CA ASN A 160 11.86 -3.16 -7.98
C ASN A 160 10.75 -3.88 -7.21
N GLU A 161 10.99 -4.16 -5.92
CA GLU A 161 10.05 -4.71 -4.96
C GLU A 161 10.18 -3.95 -3.64
N LEU A 162 9.12 -3.95 -2.83
CA LEU A 162 9.17 -3.42 -1.48
C LEU A 162 9.96 -4.40 -0.59
N THR A 163 11.04 -3.92 0.01
CA THR A 163 11.94 -4.73 0.85
C THR A 163 12.00 -4.18 2.27
N VAL A 164 11.91 -5.03 3.26
CA VAL A 164 12.15 -4.68 4.67
C VAL A 164 13.65 -4.76 4.95
N LEU A 165 14.30 -3.62 5.13
CA LEU A 165 15.72 -3.58 5.54
C LEU A 165 15.85 -3.84 7.04
N GLN A 166 14.91 -3.31 7.83
CA GLN A 166 14.77 -3.54 9.27
C GLN A 166 13.30 -3.44 9.65
N ASP A 167 12.79 -4.48 10.29
CA ASP A 167 11.45 -4.48 10.89
C ASP A 167 11.43 -3.59 12.15
N PHE A 168 10.25 -3.30 12.66
CA PHE A 168 10.04 -2.40 13.79
C PHE A 168 10.94 -2.72 14.99
N THR A 169 11.76 -1.76 15.37
CA THR A 169 12.67 -1.85 16.51
C THR A 169 12.80 -0.50 17.21
N SER A 170 13.19 -0.55 18.48
CA SER A 170 13.63 0.61 19.28
C SER A 170 15.15 0.56 19.53
N ASP A 171 15.87 -0.34 18.85
CA ASP A 171 17.31 -0.46 18.97
C ASP A 171 18.00 0.32 17.83
N PRO A 172 18.70 1.44 18.15
CA PRO A 172 19.39 2.24 17.14
C PRO A 172 20.54 1.48 16.46
N ALA A 173 21.12 0.48 17.11
CA ALA A 173 22.22 -0.30 16.53
C ALA A 173 21.73 -1.17 15.36
N LEU A 174 20.52 -1.77 15.48
CA LEU A 174 19.90 -2.53 14.40
C LEU A 174 19.56 -1.62 13.22
N LEU A 175 18.99 -0.44 13.48
CA LEU A 175 18.67 0.55 12.44
C LEU A 175 19.94 1.05 11.73
N THR A 176 20.98 1.36 12.49
CA THR A 176 22.29 1.78 11.96
C THR A 176 22.89 0.69 11.08
N SER A 177 22.87 -0.58 11.54
CA SER A 177 23.36 -1.72 10.76
C SER A 177 22.61 -1.90 9.45
N ALA A 178 21.28 -1.75 9.47
CA ALA A 178 20.45 -1.81 8.27
C ALA A 178 20.82 -0.71 7.27
N MET A 179 21.00 0.54 7.76
CA MET A 179 21.41 1.67 6.94
C MET A 179 22.83 1.54 6.39
N GLN A 180 23.74 0.92 7.13
CA GLN A 180 25.11 0.65 6.66
C GLN A 180 25.15 -0.43 5.58
N LYS A 181 24.30 -1.44 5.69
CA LYS A 181 24.16 -2.51 4.69
C LYS A 181 23.40 -2.06 3.43
N TYR A 182 22.58 -1.03 3.56
CA TYR A 182 21.87 -0.48 2.42
C TYR A 182 22.83 -0.01 1.34
N ARG A 183 22.64 -0.49 0.12
CA ARG A 183 23.35 -0.02 -1.08
C ARG A 183 22.35 0.64 -2.00
N SER A 184 22.67 1.86 -2.41
CA SER A 184 21.86 2.58 -3.40
C SER A 184 21.65 1.71 -4.63
N GLN A 185 20.40 1.52 -5.01
CA GLN A 185 20.04 0.72 -6.18
C GLN A 185 19.81 1.63 -7.37
N SER A 186 20.58 1.42 -8.44
CA SER A 186 20.23 2.00 -9.73
C SER A 186 19.18 1.10 -10.37
N SER A 187 17.88 1.36 -10.10
CA SER A 187 16.84 0.74 -10.92
C SER A 187 16.94 1.24 -12.36
N ALA A 188 16.51 0.45 -13.34
CA ALA A 188 16.41 0.95 -14.71
C ALA A 188 15.54 2.21 -14.79
N ALA A 189 14.48 2.26 -13.97
CA ALA A 189 13.60 3.41 -13.80
C ALA A 189 14.28 4.57 -13.05
N GLY A 190 15.14 4.30 -12.05
CA GLY A 190 15.91 5.32 -11.33
C GLY A 190 17.01 5.95 -12.18
N ARG A 191 17.60 5.20 -13.11
CA ARG A 191 18.53 5.76 -14.10
C ARG A 191 17.87 6.76 -15.04
N LEU A 192 16.59 6.54 -15.37
CA LEU A 192 15.81 7.45 -16.20
C LEU A 192 15.23 8.62 -15.39
N ALA A 193 15.12 8.51 -14.06
CA ALA A 193 14.66 9.59 -13.19
C ALA A 193 15.78 10.63 -12.89
N GLY A 194 17.04 10.21 -12.92
CA GLY A 194 18.22 11.07 -12.71
C GLY A 194 18.89 11.53 -13.99
N THR A 195 18.67 10.82 -15.06
CA THR A 195 19.06 11.21 -16.38
C THR A 195 17.80 11.66 -17.12
N ASP A 196 17.55 12.95 -17.11
CA ASP A 196 17.32 13.63 -18.37
C ASP A 196 18.60 13.39 -19.22
N VAL A 197 18.87 12.14 -19.60
CA VAL A 197 19.64 11.86 -20.79
C VAL A 197 18.73 12.35 -21.89
N GLN A 198 18.79 13.64 -22.15
CA GLN A 198 18.77 14.10 -23.49
C GLN A 198 19.84 13.23 -24.20
N LEU A 199 19.43 12.08 -24.70
CA LEU A 199 20.00 11.62 -25.93
C LEU A 199 19.76 12.81 -26.85
N GLN A 200 20.76 13.70 -26.90
CA GLN A 200 20.80 14.73 -27.91
C GLN A 200 20.59 13.99 -29.21
N ALA A 201 19.33 14.00 -29.64
CA ALA A 201 19.08 13.70 -31.04
C ALA A 201 20.09 14.55 -31.78
N PRO A 202 20.91 13.98 -32.67
CA PRO A 202 21.89 14.75 -33.39
C PRO A 202 21.13 15.97 -33.87
N SER A 203 21.55 17.16 -33.45
CA SER A 203 20.99 18.43 -33.88
C SER A 203 21.26 18.49 -35.38
N PHE A 204 20.28 18.04 -36.14
CA PHE A 204 20.22 18.38 -37.55
C PHE A 204 19.90 19.87 -37.58
N ASP A 205 20.92 20.69 -37.72
CA ASP A 205 20.80 22.09 -38.11
C ASP A 205 20.20 22.14 -39.54
N GLY A 206 18.91 21.83 -39.58
CA GLY A 206 18.08 22.07 -40.74
C GLY A 206 17.27 23.36 -40.50
N PRO A 207 17.06 24.15 -41.53
CA PRO A 207 16.38 25.43 -41.37
C PRO A 207 14.96 25.23 -40.82
N ASN A 208 14.58 26.13 -39.88
CA ASN A 208 13.27 26.28 -39.24
C ASN A 208 12.11 25.77 -40.12
N LEU A 209 11.50 24.65 -39.68
CA LEU A 209 10.23 24.21 -40.25
C LEU A 209 9.10 24.84 -39.44
N PRO A 210 8.16 25.56 -40.07
CA PRO A 210 6.98 26.09 -39.36
C PRO A 210 6.04 24.96 -38.97
N PRO A 211 5.16 25.19 -37.93
CA PRO A 211 4.19 24.19 -37.47
C PRO A 211 3.24 23.80 -38.62
N GLN A 212 2.91 22.52 -38.67
CA GLN A 212 2.17 21.85 -39.72
C GLN A 212 0.90 22.57 -40.15
N ALA A 213 0.84 22.93 -41.44
CA ALA A 213 -0.40 23.13 -42.16
C ALA A 213 -0.86 21.80 -42.76
N PRO A 214 -2.19 21.57 -42.94
CA PRO A 214 -2.74 20.33 -43.46
C PRO A 214 -2.22 20.04 -44.86
N ALA A 215 -1.94 18.76 -45.13
CA ALA A 215 -1.42 18.26 -46.39
C ALA A 215 -2.25 18.73 -47.59
N GLN A 216 -1.73 19.69 -48.35
CA GLN A 216 -2.14 19.95 -49.72
C GLN A 216 -1.13 19.31 -50.65
N SER A 217 -1.62 18.41 -51.45
CA SER A 217 -0.93 17.75 -52.53
C SER A 217 -0.45 18.78 -53.57
N GLY A 218 0.86 18.84 -53.79
CA GLY A 218 1.41 19.46 -55.00
C GLY A 218 2.47 20.51 -54.72
N ALA A 219 3.70 20.12 -54.96
CA ALA A 219 4.89 20.82 -55.44
C ALA A 219 6.14 20.46 -54.63
N GLY A 220 7.15 19.99 -55.32
CA GLY A 220 8.38 19.36 -54.87
C GLY A 220 9.10 19.99 -53.67
N SER A 221 9.15 19.28 -52.57
CA SER A 221 10.17 19.44 -51.56
C SER A 221 11.44 18.76 -52.06
N GLY A 222 12.51 19.55 -52.25
CA GLY A 222 13.79 19.07 -52.82
C GLY A 222 14.63 18.17 -51.88
N LEU A 223 13.97 17.36 -51.04
CA LEU A 223 14.62 16.31 -50.26
C LEU A 223 14.73 15.04 -51.11
N ASP A 224 15.94 14.57 -51.29
CA ASP A 224 16.21 13.28 -51.92
C ASP A 224 15.63 12.11 -51.10
N SER A 225 15.61 10.92 -51.64
CA SER A 225 15.09 9.73 -50.97
C SER A 225 15.81 9.42 -49.64
N ASN A 226 17.07 9.82 -49.49
CA ASN A 226 17.87 9.63 -48.28
C ASN A 226 17.46 10.61 -47.20
N GLY A 227 17.18 11.88 -47.52
CA GLY A 227 16.70 12.88 -46.58
C GLY A 227 15.32 12.53 -46.00
N ARG A 228 14.40 11.99 -46.80
CA ARG A 228 13.10 11.47 -46.34
C ARG A 228 13.24 10.24 -45.45
N SER A 229 14.17 9.33 -45.79
CA SER A 229 14.47 8.16 -44.95
C SER A 229 15.03 8.56 -43.59
N LEU A 230 15.95 9.51 -43.51
CA LEU A 230 16.52 10.02 -42.26
C LEU A 230 15.47 10.72 -41.39
N MET A 231 14.59 11.50 -41.98
CA MET A 231 13.46 12.11 -41.27
C MET A 231 12.52 11.04 -40.69
N ASN A 232 12.16 10.02 -41.46
CA ASN A 232 11.31 8.93 -40.98
C ASN A 232 11.94 8.14 -39.83
N ILE A 233 13.26 7.92 -39.87
CA ILE A 233 14.01 7.29 -38.78
C ILE A 233 13.99 8.20 -37.54
N GLY A 234 14.19 9.52 -37.70
CA GLY A 234 14.10 10.48 -36.61
C GLY A 234 12.73 10.49 -35.93
N TYR A 235 11.64 10.48 -36.72
CA TYR A 235 10.27 10.38 -36.18
C TYR A 235 10.01 9.05 -35.49
N ALA A 236 10.49 7.94 -36.05
CA ALA A 236 10.33 6.62 -35.44
C ALA A 236 11.09 6.52 -34.10
N LEU A 237 12.30 7.09 -34.04
CA LEU A 237 13.11 7.12 -32.82
C LEU A 237 12.44 8.00 -31.74
N ALA A 238 12.00 9.21 -32.08
CA ALA A 238 11.31 10.10 -31.16
C ALA A 238 10.00 9.49 -30.61
N ARG A 239 9.28 8.75 -31.48
CA ARG A 239 8.08 8.02 -31.06
C ARG A 239 8.43 6.87 -30.11
N PHE A 240 9.45 6.08 -30.42
CA PHE A 240 9.94 5.00 -29.57
C PHE A 240 10.41 5.53 -28.20
N GLU A 241 11.14 6.63 -28.16
CA GLU A 241 11.55 7.29 -26.93
C GLU A 241 10.34 7.76 -26.09
N LYS A 242 9.35 8.37 -26.74
CA LYS A 242 8.10 8.79 -26.07
C LYS A 242 7.35 7.60 -25.48
N GLU A 243 7.19 6.52 -26.23
CA GLU A 243 6.54 5.29 -25.79
C GLU A 243 7.33 4.60 -24.64
N SER A 244 8.66 4.55 -24.74
CA SER A 244 9.53 3.99 -23.71
C SER A 244 9.47 4.78 -22.40
N ASN A 245 9.47 6.13 -22.48
CA ASN A 245 9.36 6.99 -21.33
C ASN A 245 7.98 6.87 -20.67
N ALA A 246 6.89 6.78 -21.45
CA ALA A 246 5.54 6.56 -20.95
C ALA A 246 5.44 5.22 -20.20
N ASN A 247 5.94 4.13 -20.78
CA ASN A 247 5.95 2.81 -20.14
C ASN A 247 6.77 2.80 -18.83
N THR A 248 7.91 3.50 -18.81
CA THR A 248 8.74 3.62 -17.59
C THR A 248 8.01 4.40 -16.51
N MET A 249 7.34 5.48 -16.88
CA MET A 249 6.53 6.29 -15.96
C MET A 249 5.39 5.43 -15.38
N GLU A 250 4.73 4.66 -16.22
CA GLU A 250 3.69 3.71 -15.85
C GLU A 250 4.17 2.74 -14.78
N MET A 251 5.25 2.05 -15.03
CA MET A 251 5.82 1.12 -14.06
C MET A 251 6.14 1.81 -12.72
N ARG A 252 6.71 3.01 -12.74
CA ARG A 252 7.03 3.76 -11.53
C ARG A 252 5.78 4.07 -10.70
N VAL A 253 4.72 4.57 -11.33
CA VAL A 253 3.43 4.86 -10.66
C VAL A 253 2.85 3.59 -10.06
N ALA A 254 2.77 2.51 -10.86
CA ALA A 254 2.21 1.25 -10.43
C ALA A 254 2.99 0.66 -9.24
N HIS A 255 4.31 0.54 -9.33
CA HIS A 255 5.14 0.00 -8.25
C HIS A 255 5.06 0.83 -6.97
N THR A 256 5.04 2.17 -7.09
CA THR A 256 4.94 3.05 -5.93
C THR A 256 3.57 2.92 -5.25
N ALA A 257 2.48 2.93 -6.02
CA ALA A 257 1.12 2.80 -5.49
C ALA A 257 0.91 1.41 -4.84
N ASP A 258 1.39 0.34 -5.48
CA ASP A 258 1.28 -1.02 -4.96
C ASP A 258 2.09 -1.20 -3.66
N ALA A 259 3.28 -0.59 -3.58
CA ALA A 259 4.10 -0.62 -2.37
C ALA A 259 3.47 0.15 -1.20
N LEU A 260 2.94 1.34 -1.44
CA LEU A 260 2.22 2.12 -0.42
C LEU A 260 0.93 1.39 0.03
N ALA A 261 0.23 0.73 -0.89
CA ALA A 261 -0.91 -0.13 -0.57
C ALA A 261 -0.50 -1.34 0.27
N ALA A 262 0.64 -1.98 -0.02
CA ALA A 262 1.18 -3.08 0.79
C ALA A 262 1.57 -2.60 2.20
N ILE A 263 2.18 -1.42 2.32
CA ILE A 263 2.48 -0.79 3.62
C ILE A 263 1.18 -0.53 4.40
N ALA A 264 0.14 0.00 3.76
CA ALA A 264 -1.16 0.21 4.39
C ALA A 264 -1.75 -1.09 4.94
N ARG A 265 -1.71 -2.18 4.16
CA ARG A 265 -2.17 -3.51 4.61
C ARG A 265 -1.32 -4.07 5.75
N HIS A 266 -0.01 -3.86 5.71
CA HIS A 266 0.88 -4.25 6.80
C HIS A 266 0.56 -3.52 8.10
N LEU A 267 0.22 -2.24 8.02
CA LEU A 267 -0.08 -1.40 9.17
C LEU A 267 -1.54 -1.47 9.64
N ALA A 268 -2.45 -2.11 8.90
CA ALA A 268 -3.88 -2.11 9.20
C ALA A 268 -4.23 -2.65 10.59
N GLY A 269 -3.54 -3.69 11.05
CA GLY A 269 -3.74 -4.30 12.37
C GLY A 269 -3.03 -3.59 13.53
N PHE A 270 -2.21 -2.56 13.25
CA PHE A 270 -1.57 -1.79 14.30
C PHE A 270 -2.53 -0.72 14.85
N PRO A 271 -2.58 -0.52 16.17
CA PRO A 271 -3.48 0.46 16.76
C PRO A 271 -3.00 1.91 16.52
N GLY A 272 -3.95 2.85 16.49
CA GLY A 272 -3.71 4.28 16.43
C GLY A 272 -3.13 4.78 15.09
N ARG A 273 -2.73 6.04 15.06
CA ARG A 273 -2.13 6.70 13.89
C ARG A 273 -0.72 6.15 13.62
N LYS A 274 -0.43 5.85 12.36
CA LYS A 274 0.85 5.37 11.86
C LYS A 274 1.48 6.40 10.95
N VAL A 275 2.80 6.42 10.90
CA VAL A 275 3.58 7.39 10.14
C VAL A 275 4.46 6.69 9.12
N VAL A 276 4.39 7.15 7.89
CA VAL A 276 5.36 6.79 6.85
C VAL A 276 6.08 8.07 6.44
N ILE A 277 7.36 8.16 6.75
CA ILE A 277 8.24 9.23 6.29
C ILE A 277 8.86 8.75 4.98
N TRP A 278 8.44 9.35 3.88
CA TRP A 278 8.77 8.89 2.54
C TRP A 278 9.79 9.80 1.88
N PHE A 279 11.03 9.32 1.77
CA PHE A 279 12.13 10.03 1.12
C PHE A 279 12.11 9.76 -0.37
N SER A 280 11.63 10.72 -1.16
CA SER A 280 11.45 10.59 -2.61
C SER A 280 11.78 11.90 -3.31
N ALA A 281 12.40 11.82 -4.48
CA ALA A 281 12.65 13.00 -5.31
C ALA A 281 11.42 13.40 -6.16
N SER A 282 10.49 12.48 -6.39
CA SER A 282 9.28 12.75 -7.18
C SER A 282 8.26 11.63 -7.04
N PHE A 283 6.99 11.98 -7.23
CA PHE A 283 5.94 10.99 -7.48
C PHE A 283 5.03 11.51 -8.60
N PRO A 284 4.98 10.85 -9.74
CA PRO A 284 4.26 11.35 -10.90
C PRO A 284 2.74 11.08 -10.79
N LEU A 285 2.02 11.89 -9.99
CA LEU A 285 0.55 11.84 -9.91
C LEU A 285 -0.15 12.61 -11.03
N ASN A 286 0.51 13.65 -11.57
CA ASN A 286 -0.07 14.49 -12.61
C ASN A 286 0.17 13.87 -13.98
N LEU A 287 -0.80 13.08 -14.41
CA LEU A 287 -0.85 12.43 -15.72
C LEU A 287 -1.34 13.35 -16.83
N SER A 288 -1.42 14.66 -16.58
CA SER A 288 -1.85 15.64 -17.59
C SER A 288 -0.90 15.77 -18.80
N VAL A 289 0.21 15.05 -18.80
CA VAL A 289 1.15 14.96 -19.95
C VAL A 289 0.86 13.73 -20.82
N VAL A 290 -0.05 12.85 -20.40
CA VAL A 290 -0.46 11.70 -21.21
C VAL A 290 -1.41 12.18 -22.30
N ASP A 291 -1.13 11.79 -23.54
CA ASP A 291 -1.93 12.07 -24.72
C ASP A 291 -3.42 11.80 -24.42
N PRO A 292 -4.33 12.74 -24.72
CA PRO A 292 -5.76 12.54 -24.50
C PRO A 292 -6.34 11.30 -25.19
N GLN A 293 -5.59 10.64 -26.04
CA GLN A 293 -5.99 9.40 -26.73
C GLN A 293 -5.75 8.13 -25.89
N ASP A 294 -5.00 8.19 -24.77
CA ASP A 294 -4.72 7.06 -23.89
C ASP A 294 -5.64 7.02 -22.64
N PHE A 295 -6.93 7.19 -22.85
CA PHE A 295 -7.94 7.20 -21.76
C PHE A 295 -7.93 5.95 -20.88
N ASP A 296 -7.63 4.77 -21.42
CA ASP A 296 -7.64 3.51 -20.67
C ASP A 296 -6.47 3.42 -19.68
N VAL A 297 -5.31 3.93 -20.07
CA VAL A 297 -4.11 4.01 -19.21
C VAL A 297 -4.37 4.97 -18.05
N TYR A 298 -4.93 6.15 -18.32
CA TYR A 298 -5.29 7.13 -17.30
C TYR A 298 -6.29 6.58 -16.27
N ARG A 299 -7.28 5.82 -16.72
CA ARG A 299 -8.28 5.19 -15.83
C ARG A 299 -7.64 4.18 -14.90
N SER A 300 -6.72 3.35 -15.40
CA SER A 300 -6.01 2.33 -14.61
C SER A 300 -5.19 2.96 -13.47
N TYR A 301 -4.52 4.09 -13.71
CA TYR A 301 -3.76 4.79 -12.66
C TYR A 301 -4.64 5.45 -11.62
N ALA A 302 -5.67 6.15 -12.06
CA ALA A 302 -6.59 6.81 -11.16
C ALA A 302 -7.21 5.82 -10.16
N ASP A 303 -7.56 4.62 -10.61
CA ASP A 303 -8.12 3.58 -9.75
C ASP A 303 -7.10 3.02 -8.77
N ARG A 304 -5.83 2.81 -9.18
CA ARG A 304 -4.74 2.40 -8.27
C ARG A 304 -4.48 3.43 -7.18
N ILE A 305 -4.40 4.70 -7.55
CA ILE A 305 -4.18 5.80 -6.61
C ILE A 305 -5.35 5.93 -5.64
N ARG A 306 -6.59 5.84 -6.11
CA ARG A 306 -7.79 5.83 -5.25
C ARG A 306 -7.75 4.68 -4.25
N THR A 307 -7.43 3.48 -4.73
CA THR A 307 -7.31 2.28 -3.89
C THR A 307 -6.22 2.47 -2.83
N MET A 308 -5.02 2.89 -3.23
CA MET A 308 -3.91 3.18 -2.33
C MET A 308 -4.30 4.23 -1.26
N THR A 309 -4.87 5.36 -1.67
CA THR A 309 -5.28 6.44 -0.75
C THR A 309 -6.32 5.96 0.27
N ASN A 310 -7.30 5.17 -0.17
CA ASN A 310 -8.31 4.61 0.75
C ASN A 310 -7.70 3.59 1.71
N LEU A 311 -6.83 2.70 1.24
CA LEU A 311 -6.14 1.74 2.11
C LEU A 311 -5.30 2.44 3.18
N LEU A 312 -4.55 3.48 2.81
CA LEU A 312 -3.80 4.30 3.75
C LEU A 312 -4.72 4.99 4.78
N SER A 313 -5.82 5.55 4.30
CA SER A 313 -6.82 6.21 5.16
C SER A 313 -7.49 5.26 6.13
N ASP A 314 -7.89 4.07 5.66
CA ASP A 314 -8.53 3.04 6.48
C ASP A 314 -7.58 2.46 7.52
N ALA A 315 -6.31 2.35 7.17
CA ALA A 315 -5.26 1.92 8.07
C ALA A 315 -4.75 3.07 8.98
N GLN A 316 -5.33 4.28 8.93
CA GLN A 316 -4.87 5.46 9.69
C GLN A 316 -3.37 5.77 9.47
N VAL A 317 -2.90 5.62 8.23
CA VAL A 317 -1.52 5.88 7.84
C VAL A 317 -1.39 7.28 7.26
N ALA A 318 -0.60 8.13 7.90
CA ALA A 318 -0.26 9.44 7.38
C ALA A 318 1.11 9.40 6.68
N ILE A 319 1.15 9.89 5.45
CA ILE A 319 2.37 9.97 4.66
C ILE A 319 3.00 11.36 4.83
N TYR A 320 4.29 11.36 5.14
CA TYR A 320 5.12 12.57 5.27
C TYR A 320 6.22 12.52 4.20
N PRO A 321 5.96 13.04 2.99
CA PRO A 321 6.97 13.08 1.95
C PRO A 321 8.07 14.08 2.32
N VAL A 322 9.31 13.66 2.15
CA VAL A 322 10.52 14.48 2.29
C VAL A 322 11.22 14.49 0.94
N ASP A 323 11.38 15.68 0.36
CA ASP A 323 12.06 15.84 -0.92
C ASP A 323 13.54 15.44 -0.79
N ALA A 324 13.87 14.27 -1.35
CA ALA A 324 15.21 13.71 -1.29
C ALA A 324 16.27 14.52 -2.06
N ARG A 325 15.84 15.47 -2.90
CA ARG A 325 16.76 16.37 -3.63
C ARG A 325 17.36 17.45 -2.71
N GLY A 326 16.72 17.72 -1.58
CA GLY A 326 17.14 18.76 -0.64
C GLY A 326 16.95 20.17 -1.20
N LEU A 327 17.87 21.08 -0.85
CA LEU A 327 17.91 22.43 -1.41
C LEU A 327 18.41 22.36 -2.86
N THR A 328 17.49 22.49 -3.81
CA THR A 328 17.83 22.53 -5.24
C THR A 328 17.97 23.97 -5.70
N GLY A 329 19.17 24.36 -6.17
CA GLY A 329 19.34 25.56 -6.98
C GLY A 329 18.75 25.37 -8.38
N ASN A 330 18.44 26.45 -9.10
CA ASN A 330 18.16 26.35 -10.54
C ASN A 330 19.45 25.92 -11.26
N VAL A 331 19.44 24.71 -11.84
CA VAL A 331 20.60 24.18 -12.59
C VAL A 331 20.97 25.11 -13.75
N ILE A 332 19.97 25.72 -14.39
CA ILE A 332 20.16 26.67 -15.49
C ILE A 332 20.74 28.01 -15.02
N SER A 333 20.68 28.30 -13.72
CA SER A 333 21.30 29.50 -13.12
C SER A 333 22.68 29.22 -12.54
N ASP A 334 23.26 28.04 -12.74
CA ASP A 334 24.62 27.70 -12.31
C ASP A 334 25.61 28.56 -13.12
N PRO A 335 26.40 29.45 -12.47
CA PRO A 335 27.37 30.27 -13.17
C PRO A 335 28.46 29.46 -13.89
N SER A 336 28.62 28.18 -13.58
CA SER A 336 29.55 27.29 -14.24
C SER A 336 29.03 26.78 -15.60
N GLU A 337 27.70 26.79 -15.83
CA GLU A 337 27.09 26.51 -17.11
C GLU A 337 26.92 27.81 -17.92
N THR A 338 27.98 28.31 -18.48
CA THR A 338 27.99 29.57 -19.26
C THR A 338 27.20 29.50 -20.56
N GLY A 339 26.61 28.32 -20.90
CA GLY A 339 25.93 28.11 -22.18
C GLY A 339 26.83 28.28 -23.39
N ARG A 340 28.16 28.34 -23.17
CA ARG A 340 29.17 28.48 -24.22
C ARG A 340 30.07 27.27 -24.32
N ASP A 341 30.38 26.85 -25.54
CA ASP A 341 31.37 25.80 -25.77
C ASP A 341 32.80 26.30 -25.45
N ALA A 342 33.78 25.39 -25.51
CA ALA A 342 35.19 25.69 -25.28
C ALA A 342 35.73 26.79 -26.24
N ASN A 343 35.01 27.12 -27.30
CA ASN A 343 35.36 28.15 -28.30
C ASN A 343 34.56 29.45 -28.08
N GLY A 344 33.79 29.57 -26.98
CA GLY A 344 33.02 30.74 -26.63
C GLY A 344 31.75 30.96 -27.46
N ARG A 345 31.30 29.94 -28.24
CA ARG A 345 30.05 30.00 -29.00
C ARG A 345 28.88 29.63 -28.10
N MET A 346 27.75 30.34 -28.23
CA MET A 346 26.52 29.97 -27.55
C MET A 346 26.07 28.58 -28.01
N GLN A 347 25.99 27.62 -27.09
CA GLN A 347 25.51 26.28 -27.33
C GLN A 347 23.99 26.21 -27.48
N MET A 348 23.27 27.18 -26.94
CA MET A 348 21.80 27.27 -26.99
C MET A 348 21.36 28.68 -27.40
N THR A 349 20.31 28.78 -28.19
CA THR A 349 19.64 30.06 -28.43
C THR A 349 18.93 30.51 -27.16
N VAL A 350 18.75 31.82 -26.99
CA VAL A 350 18.03 32.41 -25.84
C VAL A 350 16.64 31.79 -25.69
N ASP A 351 15.94 31.55 -26.81
CA ASP A 351 14.60 30.93 -26.79
C ASP A 351 14.65 29.46 -26.34
N ALA A 352 15.65 28.71 -26.78
CA ALA A 352 15.84 27.31 -26.32
C ALA A 352 16.16 27.26 -24.81
N HIS A 353 16.97 28.21 -24.32
CA HIS A 353 17.28 28.31 -22.89
C HIS A 353 16.05 28.74 -22.07
N MET A 354 15.26 29.68 -22.54
CA MET A 354 14.00 30.08 -21.89
C MET A 354 12.97 28.93 -21.89
N ASN A 355 12.87 28.19 -22.96
CA ASN A 355 11.97 27.03 -23.05
C ASN A 355 12.41 25.88 -22.10
N ALA A 356 13.72 25.60 -22.03
CA ALA A 356 14.28 24.61 -21.11
C ALA A 356 14.03 25.01 -19.65
N ASN A 357 14.25 26.28 -19.30
CA ASN A 357 13.98 26.81 -17.96
C ASN A 357 12.49 26.71 -17.59
N SER A 358 11.61 27.09 -18.51
CA SER A 358 10.16 27.01 -18.30
C SER A 358 9.71 25.55 -18.09
N LYS A 359 10.27 24.62 -18.86
CA LYS A 359 10.00 23.18 -18.72
C LYS A 359 10.48 22.66 -17.37
N GLU A 360 11.69 22.99 -16.93
CA GLU A 360 12.24 22.58 -15.64
C GLU A 360 11.38 23.10 -14.47
N ILE A 361 11.01 24.39 -14.50
CA ILE A 361 10.13 24.98 -13.49
C ILE A 361 8.78 24.26 -13.44
N PHE A 362 8.18 23.96 -14.60
CA PHE A 362 6.91 23.27 -14.68
C PHE A 362 6.99 21.82 -14.16
N GLU A 363 8.03 21.08 -14.53
CA GLU A 363 8.26 19.72 -14.03
C GLU A 363 8.49 19.71 -12.53
N ARG A 364 9.26 20.66 -12.00
CA ARG A 364 9.49 20.81 -10.56
C ARG A 364 8.18 21.08 -9.83
N PHE A 365 7.38 22.02 -10.32
CA PHE A 365 6.07 22.32 -9.75
C PHE A 365 5.16 21.09 -9.71
N ASN A 366 5.08 20.32 -10.80
CA ASN A 366 4.28 19.09 -10.85
C ASN A 366 4.76 18.04 -9.86
N LYS A 367 6.08 17.89 -9.68
CA LYS A 367 6.67 16.94 -8.71
C LYS A 367 6.32 17.33 -7.27
N GLU A 368 6.45 18.62 -6.93
CA GLU A 368 6.13 19.17 -5.61
C GLU A 368 4.62 19.08 -5.30
N GLU A 369 3.76 19.40 -6.27
CA GLU A 369 2.31 19.28 -6.15
C GLU A 369 1.88 17.82 -5.88
N SER A 370 2.51 16.85 -6.54
CA SER A 370 2.19 15.44 -6.37
C SER A 370 2.52 14.94 -4.97
N LEU A 371 3.69 15.28 -4.42
CA LEU A 371 4.06 14.95 -3.05
C LEU A 371 3.13 15.63 -2.03
N THR A 372 2.79 16.89 -2.27
CA THR A 372 1.85 17.66 -1.43
C THR A 372 0.47 17.01 -1.39
N LYS A 373 -0.04 16.58 -2.55
CA LYS A 373 -1.33 15.93 -2.66
C LYS A 373 -1.41 14.63 -1.86
N VAL A 374 -0.38 13.76 -1.93
CA VAL A 374 -0.34 12.53 -1.13
C VAL A 374 -0.34 12.83 0.37
N ALA A 375 0.45 13.84 0.80
CA ALA A 375 0.46 14.25 2.20
C ALA A 375 -0.93 14.73 2.66
N GLU A 376 -1.57 15.62 1.91
CA GLU A 376 -2.89 16.17 2.25
C GLU A 376 -3.99 15.10 2.26
N GLU A 377 -4.00 14.18 1.30
CA GLU A 377 -5.00 13.11 1.21
C GLU A 377 -4.89 12.11 2.36
N THR A 378 -3.70 11.96 2.97
CA THR A 378 -3.46 11.04 4.09
C THR A 378 -3.37 11.75 5.46
N GLY A 379 -3.45 13.08 5.49
CA GLY A 379 -3.37 13.88 6.71
C GLY A 379 -1.96 14.05 7.27
N GLY A 380 -0.94 13.86 6.43
CA GLY A 380 0.44 14.18 6.74
C GLY A 380 0.83 15.60 6.34
N ARG A 381 2.12 15.83 6.15
CA ARG A 381 2.72 17.10 5.71
C ARG A 381 3.93 16.82 4.83
N VAL A 382 4.09 17.62 3.78
CA VAL A 382 5.26 17.55 2.89
C VAL A 382 6.39 18.44 3.40
N PHE A 383 7.63 18.00 3.23
CA PHE A 383 8.85 18.77 3.49
C PHE A 383 9.61 18.95 2.18
N LEU A 384 9.55 20.17 1.65
CA LEU A 384 10.17 20.57 0.37
C LEU A 384 11.34 21.52 0.62
N ASN A 385 12.30 21.51 -0.30
CA ASN A 385 13.40 22.49 -0.31
C ASN A 385 14.14 22.59 1.04
N THR A 386 14.42 21.47 1.68
CA THR A 386 15.13 21.41 2.95
C THR A 386 16.20 20.33 2.96
N ASN A 387 17.35 20.64 3.56
CA ASN A 387 18.38 19.66 3.89
C ASN A 387 18.27 19.18 5.34
N ASP A 388 17.32 19.72 6.10
CA ASP A 388 17.08 19.39 7.51
C ASP A 388 16.10 18.20 7.61
N PHE A 389 16.58 17.01 7.27
CA PHE A 389 15.80 15.78 7.34
C PHE A 389 15.53 15.35 8.78
N ASP A 390 16.43 15.71 9.70
CA ASP A 390 16.24 15.48 11.15
C ASP A 390 14.97 16.17 11.64
N ARG A 391 14.81 17.45 11.28
CA ARG A 391 13.61 18.22 11.58
C ARG A 391 12.35 17.58 10.98
N ALA A 392 12.42 17.14 9.73
CA ALA A 392 11.29 16.50 9.07
C ALA A 392 10.84 15.23 9.82
N ILE A 393 11.80 14.40 10.26
CA ILE A 393 11.51 13.19 11.05
C ILE A 393 10.92 13.57 12.40
N VAL A 394 11.56 14.44 13.17
CA VAL A 394 11.12 14.85 14.52
C VAL A 394 9.71 15.47 14.48
N GLU A 395 9.43 16.34 13.52
CA GLU A 395 8.09 16.95 13.40
C GLU A 395 7.01 15.93 12.99
N SER A 396 7.34 14.98 12.12
CA SER A 396 6.42 13.90 11.72
C SER A 396 6.07 12.99 12.90
N VAL A 397 7.08 12.65 13.73
CA VAL A 397 6.90 11.86 14.95
C VAL A 397 6.03 12.62 15.95
N ARG A 398 6.29 13.90 16.17
CA ARG A 398 5.51 14.74 17.07
C ARG A 398 4.04 14.83 16.66
N ASP A 399 3.75 14.99 15.37
CA ASP A 399 2.39 15.01 14.82
C ASP A 399 1.63 13.69 15.08
N SER A 400 2.34 12.57 15.27
CA SER A 400 1.75 11.27 15.56
C SER A 400 1.68 10.96 17.05
N SER A 401 2.37 11.73 17.90
CA SER A 401 2.40 11.53 19.34
C SER A 401 1.19 12.12 20.06
N THR A 402 0.56 13.16 19.48
CA THR A 402 -0.60 13.83 20.08
C THR A 402 -1.61 14.21 19.01
N PHE A 403 -2.77 13.57 19.03
CA PHE A 403 -3.84 13.82 18.05
C PHE A 403 -5.21 13.46 18.62
N TYR A 404 -6.26 13.91 17.93
CA TYR A 404 -7.66 13.58 18.20
C TYR A 404 -8.18 12.64 17.13
N GLU A 405 -8.90 11.62 17.53
CA GLU A 405 -9.65 10.76 16.61
C GLU A 405 -11.12 11.20 16.64
N VAL A 406 -11.61 11.63 15.52
CA VAL A 406 -13.01 12.03 15.35
C VAL A 406 -13.67 11.15 14.30
N GLY A 407 -14.85 10.64 14.61
CA GLY A 407 -15.59 9.77 13.69
C GLY A 407 -17.03 10.25 13.48
N TYR A 408 -17.52 10.08 12.25
CA TYR A 408 -18.90 10.39 11.89
C TYR A 408 -19.44 9.37 10.89
N TYR A 409 -20.77 9.25 10.83
CA TYR A 409 -21.45 8.49 9.80
C TYR A 409 -21.87 9.43 8.69
N PRO A 410 -21.39 9.23 7.44
CA PRO A 410 -21.78 10.07 6.31
C PRO A 410 -23.29 10.16 6.14
N SER A 411 -23.79 11.36 5.89
CA SER A 411 -25.22 11.58 5.64
C SER A 411 -25.67 11.06 4.27
N HIS A 412 -24.74 10.93 3.32
CA HIS A 412 -25.02 10.30 2.02
C HIS A 412 -24.93 8.77 2.15
N LYS A 413 -25.82 8.08 1.40
CA LYS A 413 -25.88 6.60 1.42
C LYS A 413 -25.31 5.96 0.15
N GLN A 414 -24.70 6.76 -0.73
CA GLN A 414 -24.23 6.29 -2.04
C GLN A 414 -22.71 6.17 -2.05
N TRP A 415 -22.23 5.01 -2.46
CA TRP A 415 -20.84 4.75 -2.77
C TRP A 415 -20.65 5.04 -4.26
N ASP A 416 -20.41 6.32 -4.61
CA ASP A 416 -20.40 6.80 -5.99
C ASP A 416 -19.01 6.84 -6.64
N GLY A 417 -17.99 6.37 -5.90
CA GLY A 417 -16.60 6.36 -6.35
C GLY A 417 -15.93 7.74 -6.38
N LYS A 418 -16.64 8.81 -5.98
CA LYS A 418 -16.11 10.18 -5.98
C LYS A 418 -15.32 10.46 -4.71
N PHE A 419 -14.51 11.52 -4.80
CA PHE A 419 -13.80 12.06 -3.64
C PHE A 419 -14.72 12.97 -2.83
N HIS A 420 -14.94 12.64 -1.55
CA HIS A 420 -15.68 13.44 -0.59
C HIS A 420 -14.72 14.23 0.29
N THR A 421 -14.89 15.55 0.28
CA THR A 421 -13.99 16.48 0.98
C THR A 421 -14.36 16.57 2.45
N ILE A 422 -13.39 16.38 3.34
CA ILE A 422 -13.55 16.58 4.78
C ILE A 422 -12.89 17.90 5.17
N LYS A 423 -13.57 18.69 6.00
CA LYS A 423 -13.01 19.86 6.65
C LYS A 423 -13.33 19.83 8.14
N VAL A 424 -12.31 19.85 8.95
CA VAL A 424 -12.43 19.95 10.41
C VAL A 424 -12.11 21.36 10.84
N LYS A 425 -13.01 21.97 11.62
CA LYS A 425 -12.80 23.26 12.29
C LYS A 425 -12.70 22.99 13.78
N VAL A 426 -11.81 23.70 14.43
CA VAL A 426 -11.58 23.62 15.88
C VAL A 426 -11.82 25.01 16.48
N ALA A 427 -12.50 25.07 17.62
CA ALA A 427 -12.71 26.30 18.36
C ALA A 427 -11.39 26.74 19.03
N GLY A 428 -11.09 28.02 18.96
CA GLY A 428 -9.88 28.64 19.54
C GLY A 428 -9.06 29.39 18.48
N ASP A 429 -8.42 30.47 18.93
CA ASP A 429 -7.58 31.29 18.06
C ASP A 429 -6.13 30.79 18.02
N GLY A 430 -5.47 30.99 16.87
CA GLY A 430 -4.06 30.65 16.71
C GLY A 430 -3.77 29.14 16.58
N LEU A 431 -4.79 28.30 16.44
CA LEU A 431 -4.63 26.87 16.25
C LEU A 431 -4.46 26.51 14.77
N VAL A 432 -3.51 25.63 14.52
CA VAL A 432 -3.27 25.00 13.20
C VAL A 432 -3.83 23.59 13.25
N VAL A 433 -4.76 23.29 12.33
CA VAL A 433 -5.48 22.01 12.27
C VAL A 433 -5.03 21.26 11.03
N ARG A 434 -4.57 20.02 11.21
CA ARG A 434 -4.20 19.13 10.11
C ARG A 434 -4.99 17.83 10.22
N HIS A 435 -5.53 17.39 9.11
CA HIS A 435 -6.28 16.16 8.95
C HIS A 435 -6.26 15.73 7.48
N ARG A 436 -6.66 14.52 7.17
CA ARG A 436 -6.81 14.08 5.78
C ARG A 436 -7.86 14.93 5.06
N ARG A 437 -7.60 15.24 3.79
CA ARG A 437 -8.46 16.09 2.96
C ARG A 437 -9.83 15.48 2.66
N GLY A 438 -9.93 14.14 2.63
CA GLY A 438 -11.17 13.45 2.30
C GLY A 438 -10.97 11.94 2.14
N TYR A 439 -11.87 11.31 1.40
CA TYR A 439 -11.80 9.89 1.02
C TYR A 439 -12.56 9.66 -0.28
N TYR A 440 -12.27 8.56 -0.96
CA TYR A 440 -13.06 8.10 -2.11
C TYR A 440 -14.17 7.17 -1.62
N ALA A 441 -15.43 7.46 -1.97
CA ALA A 441 -16.58 6.64 -1.62
C ALA A 441 -16.67 5.40 -2.53
N ILE A 442 -15.71 4.48 -2.38
CA ILE A 442 -15.63 3.24 -3.16
C ILE A 442 -16.58 2.21 -2.56
N ASP A 443 -17.39 1.56 -3.41
CA ASP A 443 -18.29 0.49 -2.99
C ASP A 443 -17.48 -0.67 -2.39
N PRO A 444 -17.75 -1.05 -1.13
CA PRO A 444 -17.09 -2.20 -0.51
C PRO A 444 -17.24 -3.50 -1.31
N GLU A 445 -18.30 -3.64 -2.13
CA GLU A 445 -18.45 -4.82 -2.97
C GLU A 445 -17.40 -4.91 -4.09
N SER A 446 -16.89 -3.78 -4.59
CA SER A 446 -15.83 -3.76 -5.59
C SER A 446 -14.51 -4.36 -5.06
N TRP A 447 -14.26 -4.25 -3.75
CA TRP A 447 -13.07 -4.80 -3.07
C TRP A 447 -13.10 -6.32 -2.91
N ARG A 448 -14.28 -6.93 -2.98
CA ARG A 448 -14.41 -8.39 -2.88
C ARG A 448 -13.68 -9.11 -4.00
N HIS A 449 -13.70 -8.56 -5.19
CA HIS A 449 -13.10 -9.16 -6.38
C HIS A 449 -11.59 -8.90 -6.44
N SER A 450 -11.15 -7.68 -6.11
CA SER A 450 -9.73 -7.34 -6.10
C SER A 450 -8.97 -8.02 -4.96
N GLY A 451 -9.56 -8.13 -3.77
CA GLY A 451 -8.93 -8.72 -2.59
C GLY A 451 -8.46 -10.16 -2.76
N ALA A 452 -9.13 -10.96 -3.61
CA ALA A 452 -8.69 -12.32 -3.92
C ALA A 452 -7.38 -12.35 -4.71
N ALA A 453 -7.29 -11.53 -5.76
CA ALA A 453 -6.10 -11.41 -6.58
C ALA A 453 -4.94 -10.79 -5.78
N GLU A 454 -5.24 -9.80 -4.94
CA GLU A 454 -4.27 -9.13 -4.08
C GLU A 454 -3.70 -10.06 -3.01
N MET A 455 -4.54 -10.87 -2.33
CA MET A 455 -4.07 -11.87 -1.37
C MET A 455 -3.23 -12.93 -2.06
N LYS A 456 -3.64 -13.40 -3.24
CA LYS A 456 -2.84 -14.35 -4.03
C LYS A 456 -1.47 -13.78 -4.35
N ALA A 457 -1.39 -12.55 -4.85
CA ALA A 457 -0.12 -11.87 -5.14
C ALA A 457 0.73 -11.69 -3.88
N ALA A 458 0.11 -11.33 -2.75
CA ALA A 458 0.80 -11.21 -1.46
C ALA A 458 1.34 -12.55 -0.93
N LEU A 459 0.70 -13.69 -1.25
CA LEU A 459 1.17 -15.02 -0.88
C LEU A 459 2.23 -15.57 -1.85
N GLU A 460 2.26 -15.13 -3.09
CA GLU A 460 3.30 -15.53 -4.05
C GLU A 460 4.66 -14.89 -3.73
N LYS A 461 4.63 -13.67 -3.17
CA LYS A 461 5.84 -12.89 -2.81
C LYS A 461 5.63 -12.20 -1.47
N VAL A 462 5.81 -12.94 -0.38
CA VAL A 462 5.68 -12.34 0.95
C VAL A 462 6.92 -11.51 1.24
N SER A 463 6.88 -10.21 0.95
CA SER A 463 7.89 -9.26 1.40
C SER A 463 7.55 -8.68 2.77
N ILE A 464 6.25 -8.44 3.02
CA ILE A 464 5.72 -7.98 4.31
C ILE A 464 4.36 -8.63 4.60
N ALA A 465 4.15 -9.05 5.84
CA ALA A 465 2.88 -9.64 6.27
C ALA A 465 1.75 -8.60 6.25
N SER A 466 0.60 -8.95 5.65
CA SER A 466 -0.63 -8.16 5.77
C SER A 466 -1.31 -8.45 7.10
N THR A 467 -1.87 -7.41 7.74
CA THR A 467 -2.50 -7.50 9.07
C THR A 467 -3.97 -7.06 9.08
N GLY A 468 -4.60 -6.96 7.92
CA GLY A 468 -6.02 -6.59 7.82
C GLY A 468 -6.96 -7.60 8.46
N VAL A 469 -6.58 -8.89 8.47
CA VAL A 469 -7.20 -9.95 9.27
C VAL A 469 -6.12 -10.57 10.15
N LEU A 470 -6.32 -10.54 11.47
CA LEU A 470 -5.35 -11.04 12.43
C LEU A 470 -5.62 -12.51 12.77
N PHE A 471 -4.56 -13.32 12.81
CA PHE A 471 -4.68 -14.72 13.14
C PHE A 471 -3.41 -15.32 13.76
N TYR A 472 -3.58 -16.47 14.40
CA TYR A 472 -2.52 -17.45 14.67
C TYR A 472 -2.71 -18.62 13.73
N ALA A 473 -1.63 -19.26 13.36
CA ALA A 473 -1.66 -20.52 12.64
C ALA A 473 -0.63 -21.48 13.23
N ARG A 474 -1.03 -22.73 13.42
CA ARG A 474 -0.16 -23.81 13.90
C ARG A 474 -0.14 -24.92 12.88
N ALA A 475 1.04 -25.24 12.36
CA ALA A 475 1.23 -26.43 11.54
C ALA A 475 1.55 -27.63 12.42
N MET A 476 0.80 -28.72 12.23
CA MET A 476 1.07 -30.00 12.87
C MET A 476 1.70 -30.92 11.84
N PRO A 477 2.97 -31.33 12.06
CA PRO A 477 3.60 -32.32 11.21
C PRO A 477 2.76 -33.62 11.16
N PRO A 478 2.73 -34.32 10.02
CA PRO A 478 1.95 -35.50 9.88
C PRO A 478 2.44 -36.65 10.79
N SER A 479 1.52 -37.40 11.33
CA SER A 479 1.82 -38.69 11.99
C SER A 479 1.65 -39.79 10.94
N GLY A 480 2.74 -40.37 10.46
CA GLY A 480 2.71 -41.38 9.40
C GLY A 480 2.38 -40.79 8.02
N ASN A 481 1.52 -41.45 7.24
CA ASN A 481 1.08 -41.00 5.90
C ASN A 481 -0.06 -39.96 5.92
N ALA A 482 -0.28 -39.28 7.05
CA ALA A 482 -1.32 -38.27 7.17
C ALA A 482 -0.91 -36.94 6.49
N ASP A 483 -1.91 -36.14 6.12
CA ASP A 483 -1.68 -34.79 5.60
C ASP A 483 -1.19 -33.84 6.72
N VAL A 484 -0.43 -32.80 6.36
CA VAL A 484 -0.10 -31.71 7.28
C VAL A 484 -1.37 -30.95 7.59
N LYS A 485 -1.69 -30.79 8.86
CA LYS A 485 -2.84 -30.01 9.33
C LYS A 485 -2.36 -28.64 9.79
N VAL A 486 -2.88 -27.57 9.19
CA VAL A 486 -2.67 -26.19 9.61
C VAL A 486 -3.93 -25.69 10.31
N GLU A 487 -3.85 -25.42 11.60
CA GLU A 487 -4.94 -24.88 12.40
C GLU A 487 -4.83 -23.38 12.49
N PHE A 488 -5.79 -22.67 11.91
CA PHE A 488 -5.93 -21.21 12.05
C PHE A 488 -6.81 -20.87 13.26
N LEU A 489 -6.47 -19.78 13.92
CA LEU A 489 -7.28 -19.14 14.95
C LEU A 489 -7.40 -17.66 14.62
N VAL A 490 -8.53 -17.26 14.03
CA VAL A 490 -8.76 -15.90 13.54
C VAL A 490 -9.33 -15.02 14.65
N ASP A 491 -8.82 -13.78 14.75
CA ASP A 491 -9.36 -12.77 15.65
C ASP A 491 -10.72 -12.26 15.15
N PRO A 492 -11.82 -12.49 15.88
CA PRO A 492 -13.16 -12.13 15.45
C PRO A 492 -13.39 -10.61 15.34
N HIS A 493 -12.54 -9.80 15.97
CA HIS A 493 -12.64 -8.33 15.92
C HIS A 493 -12.09 -7.75 14.61
N THR A 494 -11.40 -8.58 13.80
CA THR A 494 -10.83 -8.18 12.51
C THR A 494 -11.60 -8.70 11.31
N ILE A 495 -12.72 -9.38 11.54
CA ILE A 495 -13.59 -9.93 10.49
C ILE A 495 -15.02 -9.43 10.65
N THR A 496 -15.78 -9.50 9.56
CA THR A 496 -17.14 -8.98 9.50
C THR A 496 -18.18 -10.07 9.74
N PHE A 497 -19.11 -9.79 10.65
CA PHE A 497 -20.30 -10.62 10.88
C PHE A 497 -21.55 -9.86 10.45
N GLU A 498 -22.27 -10.40 9.47
CA GLU A 498 -23.56 -9.87 9.04
C GLU A 498 -24.69 -10.47 9.90
N THR A 499 -25.72 -9.68 10.17
CA THR A 499 -26.97 -10.18 10.75
C THR A 499 -27.93 -10.51 9.62
N ARG A 500 -28.35 -11.78 9.51
CA ARG A 500 -29.42 -12.22 8.62
C ARG A 500 -30.71 -12.45 9.44
N THR A 501 -31.80 -12.85 8.79
CA THR A 501 -33.07 -13.16 9.45
C THR A 501 -32.87 -14.04 10.70
N GLU A 502 -33.70 -13.85 11.74
CA GLU A 502 -33.70 -14.64 12.99
C GLU A 502 -32.50 -14.46 13.93
N ASN A 503 -31.85 -13.29 13.90
CA ASN A 503 -30.73 -13.01 14.83
C ASN A 503 -29.49 -13.91 14.62
N GLN A 504 -29.34 -14.56 13.46
CA GLN A 504 -28.18 -15.35 13.11
C GLN A 504 -27.07 -14.43 12.58
N ARG A 505 -25.85 -14.64 13.09
CA ARG A 505 -24.65 -14.00 12.56
C ARG A 505 -24.07 -14.86 11.44
N TYR A 506 -23.48 -14.20 10.46
CA TYR A 506 -22.95 -14.85 9.28
C TYR A 506 -21.59 -14.29 8.92
N CYS A 507 -20.58 -15.14 8.74
CA CYS A 507 -19.26 -14.74 8.23
C CYS A 507 -18.93 -15.52 6.96
N ASN A 508 -18.06 -14.96 6.12
CA ASN A 508 -17.57 -15.61 4.92
C ASN A 508 -16.06 -15.35 4.80
N LEU A 509 -15.27 -16.36 5.08
CA LEU A 509 -13.82 -16.30 5.11
C LEU A 509 -13.22 -17.29 4.11
N GLU A 510 -12.07 -16.92 3.54
CA GLU A 510 -11.24 -17.78 2.72
C GLU A 510 -9.89 -17.99 3.41
N PHE A 511 -9.46 -19.25 3.48
CA PHE A 511 -8.19 -19.67 4.04
C PHE A 511 -7.33 -20.25 2.93
N GLN A 512 -6.07 -19.82 2.85
CA GLN A 512 -5.10 -20.33 1.89
C GLN A 512 -3.85 -20.82 2.59
N VAL A 513 -3.35 -21.96 2.16
CA VAL A 513 -2.05 -22.52 2.55
C VAL A 513 -1.29 -22.83 1.27
N GLN A 514 -0.16 -22.19 1.07
CA GLN A 514 0.73 -22.45 -0.06
C GLN A 514 2.07 -22.94 0.46
N ALA A 515 2.58 -24.05 -0.07
CA ALA A 515 3.87 -24.62 0.30
C ALA A 515 4.90 -24.37 -0.80
N PHE A 516 5.99 -23.74 -0.41
CA PHE A 516 7.14 -23.46 -1.29
C PHE A 516 8.36 -24.26 -0.85
N THR A 517 9.22 -24.64 -1.81
CA THR A 517 10.56 -25.14 -1.49
C THR A 517 11.44 -24.02 -0.94
N PRO A 518 12.60 -24.32 -0.30
CA PRO A 518 13.55 -23.29 0.13
C PRO A 518 14.03 -22.37 -1.01
N GLU A 519 14.03 -22.87 -2.26
CA GLU A 519 14.39 -22.10 -3.46
C GLU A 519 13.25 -21.22 -4.00
N GLY A 520 12.10 -21.21 -3.30
CA GLY A 520 10.94 -20.36 -3.65
C GLY A 520 10.03 -20.93 -4.75
N LYS A 521 10.09 -22.24 -5.05
CA LYS A 521 9.20 -22.89 -6.01
C LYS A 521 7.91 -23.35 -5.32
N LEU A 522 6.74 -22.92 -5.82
CA LEU A 522 5.44 -23.42 -5.34
C LEU A 522 5.30 -24.93 -5.62
N VAL A 523 5.05 -25.69 -4.56
CA VAL A 523 4.84 -27.15 -4.60
C VAL A 523 3.36 -27.47 -4.60
N LYS A 524 2.61 -26.84 -3.68
CA LYS A 524 1.20 -27.13 -3.47
C LYS A 524 0.48 -25.90 -2.92
N ALA A 525 -0.79 -25.75 -3.28
CA ALA A 525 -1.68 -24.74 -2.70
C ALA A 525 -3.02 -25.40 -2.36
N GLU A 526 -3.55 -25.06 -1.20
CA GLU A 526 -4.89 -25.46 -0.75
C GLU A 526 -5.69 -24.22 -0.36
N VAL A 527 -6.96 -24.20 -0.77
CA VAL A 527 -7.90 -23.11 -0.48
C VAL A 527 -9.13 -23.70 0.16
N GLN A 528 -9.52 -23.16 1.30
CA GLN A 528 -10.73 -23.57 2.00
C GLN A 528 -11.59 -22.36 2.34
N GLN A 529 -12.90 -22.48 2.13
CA GLN A 529 -13.86 -21.44 2.48
C GLN A 529 -14.66 -21.86 3.72
N ALA A 530 -14.88 -20.89 4.61
CA ALA A 530 -15.77 -21.01 5.75
C ALA A 530 -16.94 -20.03 5.56
N GLU A 531 -18.06 -20.56 5.17
CA GLU A 531 -19.30 -19.82 5.00
C GLU A 531 -20.40 -20.52 5.78
N ALA A 532 -20.81 -19.93 6.91
CA ALA A 532 -21.82 -20.56 7.75
C ALA A 532 -22.63 -19.53 8.55
N PRO A 533 -23.93 -19.78 8.73
CA PRO A 533 -24.71 -19.09 9.76
C PRO A 533 -24.28 -19.57 11.14
N LEU A 534 -24.01 -18.65 12.04
CA LEU A 534 -23.59 -18.91 13.41
C LEU A 534 -24.77 -18.78 14.37
N LYS A 535 -25.01 -19.79 15.17
CA LYS A 535 -25.94 -19.70 16.31
C LYS A 535 -25.38 -18.70 17.33
N PRO A 536 -26.24 -18.01 18.13
CA PRO A 536 -25.79 -17.05 19.14
C PRO A 536 -24.70 -17.58 20.09
N GLU A 537 -24.87 -18.80 20.59
CA GLU A 537 -23.90 -19.45 21.50
C GLU A 537 -22.53 -19.70 20.81
N THR A 538 -22.54 -20.06 19.54
CA THR A 538 -21.32 -20.24 18.75
C THR A 538 -20.65 -18.91 18.48
N PHE A 539 -21.41 -17.88 18.15
CA PHE A 539 -20.91 -16.53 17.98
C PHE A 539 -20.26 -15.99 19.24
N ASP A 540 -20.92 -16.12 20.41
CA ASP A 540 -20.38 -15.68 21.70
C ASP A 540 -19.08 -16.41 22.07
N ARG A 541 -19.00 -17.70 21.74
CA ARG A 541 -17.76 -18.47 21.93
C ARG A 541 -16.65 -17.94 21.02
N ILE A 542 -16.95 -17.71 19.72
CA ILE A 542 -15.98 -17.16 18.76
C ILE A 542 -15.49 -15.80 19.21
N GLN A 543 -16.37 -14.93 19.68
CA GLN A 543 -16.00 -13.60 20.20
C GLN A 543 -15.00 -13.68 21.36
N LYS A 544 -15.07 -14.70 22.19
CA LYS A 544 -14.20 -14.87 23.37
C LYS A 544 -12.90 -15.62 23.06
N SER A 545 -12.94 -16.60 22.16
CA SER A 545 -11.83 -17.55 21.99
C SER A 545 -11.24 -17.57 20.56
N GLY A 546 -11.73 -16.73 19.66
CA GLY A 546 -11.34 -16.74 18.24
C GLY A 546 -12.11 -17.76 17.40
N LEU A 547 -12.00 -17.63 16.08
CA LEU A 547 -12.62 -18.54 15.11
C LEU A 547 -11.59 -19.58 14.67
N PRO A 548 -11.73 -20.87 15.09
CA PRO A 548 -10.82 -21.93 14.69
C PRO A 548 -11.19 -22.47 13.31
N MET A 549 -10.17 -22.74 12.47
CA MET A 549 -10.35 -23.35 11.15
C MET A 549 -9.16 -24.24 10.79
N PRO A 550 -9.35 -25.55 10.60
CA PRO A 550 -8.30 -26.43 10.13
C PRO A 550 -8.27 -26.47 8.59
N VAL A 551 -7.08 -26.43 8.02
CA VAL A 551 -6.80 -26.66 6.59
C VAL A 551 -5.80 -27.80 6.48
N SER A 552 -6.05 -28.79 5.64
CA SER A 552 -5.16 -29.91 5.42
C SER A 552 -4.47 -29.80 4.08
N ILE A 553 -3.14 -29.97 4.05
CA ILE A 553 -2.33 -29.93 2.83
C ILE A 553 -1.46 -31.18 2.75
N LYS A 554 -1.47 -31.84 1.58
CA LYS A 554 -0.69 -33.06 1.35
C LYS A 554 0.70 -32.68 0.83
N LEU A 555 1.72 -32.96 1.63
CA LEU A 555 3.12 -32.70 1.32
C LEU A 555 3.97 -33.96 1.50
N ALA A 556 4.98 -34.13 0.65
CA ALA A 556 5.99 -35.19 0.81
C ALA A 556 6.98 -34.80 1.95
N PRO A 557 7.80 -35.74 2.45
CA PRO A 557 8.92 -35.38 3.32
C PRO A 557 9.83 -34.35 2.68
N GLY A 558 10.28 -33.36 3.44
CA GLY A 558 11.12 -32.26 2.96
C GLY A 558 11.01 -30.99 3.81
N GLU A 559 11.73 -29.97 3.42
CA GLU A 559 11.66 -28.64 4.02
C GLU A 559 10.79 -27.72 3.18
N TYR A 560 9.93 -26.96 3.84
CA TYR A 560 8.96 -26.08 3.19
C TYR A 560 8.87 -24.73 3.91
N MET A 561 8.65 -23.69 3.13
CA MET A 561 8.11 -22.42 3.62
C MET A 561 6.60 -22.41 3.30
N LEU A 562 5.78 -22.41 4.35
CA LEU A 562 4.33 -22.27 4.21
C LEU A 562 3.97 -20.80 4.22
N HIS A 563 3.31 -20.32 3.16
CA HIS A 563 2.66 -19.02 3.12
C HIS A 563 1.19 -19.20 3.46
N LEU A 564 0.75 -18.47 4.48
CA LEU A 564 -0.56 -18.63 5.11
C LEU A 564 -1.38 -17.36 4.90
N GLY A 565 -2.62 -17.50 4.45
CA GLY A 565 -3.50 -16.38 4.20
C GLY A 565 -4.91 -16.60 4.75
N VAL A 566 -5.51 -15.55 5.29
CA VAL A 566 -6.92 -15.49 5.68
C VAL A 566 -7.54 -14.22 5.12
N ARG A 567 -8.64 -14.34 4.39
CA ARG A 567 -9.36 -13.22 3.80
C ARG A 567 -10.81 -13.18 4.26
N ASP A 568 -11.28 -12.02 4.64
CA ASP A 568 -12.71 -11.72 4.81
C ASP A 568 -13.31 -11.39 3.43
N ASN A 569 -14.13 -12.31 2.90
CA ASN A 569 -14.77 -12.16 1.60
C ASN A 569 -15.82 -11.05 1.57
N ARG A 570 -16.17 -10.45 2.72
CA ARG A 570 -17.12 -9.34 2.82
C ARG A 570 -16.46 -7.99 2.61
N THR A 571 -15.29 -7.82 3.18
CA THR A 571 -14.54 -6.56 3.13
C THR A 571 -13.40 -6.57 2.13
N GLY A 572 -12.96 -7.77 1.68
CA GLY A 572 -11.74 -7.95 0.90
C GLY A 572 -10.46 -7.80 1.74
N GLN A 573 -10.56 -7.49 3.03
CA GLN A 573 -9.41 -7.41 3.93
C GLN A 573 -8.81 -8.78 4.13
N PHE A 574 -7.47 -8.87 4.21
CA PHE A 574 -6.78 -10.12 4.42
C PHE A 574 -5.56 -9.98 5.33
N GLY A 575 -5.15 -11.11 5.87
CA GLY A 575 -3.92 -11.25 6.62
C GLY A 575 -3.04 -12.33 6.03
N THR A 576 -1.72 -12.16 6.13
CA THR A 576 -0.73 -13.15 5.67
C THR A 576 0.34 -13.38 6.72
N SER A 577 0.92 -14.59 6.75
CA SER A 577 2.06 -14.95 7.60
C SER A 577 2.87 -16.05 6.94
N GLU A 578 4.09 -16.28 7.40
CA GLU A 578 4.97 -17.34 6.94
C GLU A 578 5.32 -18.27 8.07
N LEU A 579 5.55 -19.54 7.73
CA LEU A 579 5.94 -20.58 8.68
C LEU A 579 6.87 -21.60 8.03
N SER A 580 8.07 -21.77 8.58
CA SER A 580 8.97 -22.84 8.17
C SER A 580 8.49 -24.18 8.74
N LEU A 581 8.47 -25.20 7.92
CA LEU A 581 8.04 -26.55 8.29
C LEU A 581 9.00 -27.59 7.70
N ALA A 582 9.57 -28.45 8.56
CA ALA A 582 10.31 -29.63 8.16
C ALA A 582 9.46 -30.89 8.41
N ILE A 583 9.29 -31.71 7.39
CA ILE A 583 8.60 -33.00 7.44
C ILE A 583 9.67 -34.09 7.33
N GLY A 584 9.86 -34.86 8.41
CA GLY A 584 10.80 -35.97 8.44
C GLY A 584 10.37 -37.11 7.52
N GLU A 585 11.31 -37.92 7.04
CA GLU A 585 11.01 -39.17 6.38
C GLU A 585 10.33 -40.11 7.39
N VAL A 586 9.22 -40.71 6.98
CA VAL A 586 8.62 -41.84 7.75
C VAL A 586 9.58 -43.00 7.62
N PRO A 587 10.18 -43.51 8.73
CA PRO A 587 11.02 -44.72 8.63
C PRO A 587 10.20 -45.83 7.98
N PRO A 588 10.79 -46.59 7.04
CA PRO A 588 10.10 -47.73 6.44
C PRO A 588 9.76 -48.75 7.55
N HIS A 589 8.50 -49.18 7.65
CA HIS A 589 8.02 -50.21 8.54
C HIS A 589 8.54 -51.57 8.13
#